data_9e303f1b0a8b96815cbd5de33eca8cbd
#
_entry.id   9e303f1b0a8b96815cbd5de33eca8cbd
#
_cell.length_a   1.000
_cell.length_b   1.000
_cell.length_c   1.000
_cell.angle_alpha   90.00
_cell.angle_beta   90.00
_cell.angle_gamma   90.00
#
_symmetry.space_group_name_H-M   'P 1'
#
loop_
_entity.id
_entity.type
_entity.pdbx_description
1 polymer ?
#
loop_
_entity_poly.entity_id
_entity_poly.type
_entity_poly.pdbx_seq_one_letter_code
_entity_poly.pdbx_strand_id
1 'polypeptide(L)'
;MVVAGLLTACGSDGAPSVSASGSGSGATSGSASASGTITGFGSVIVNGKKFETANSAFTVDGLSGSQSDLKIGMTVTVNGSFNGDQRSARTVLQKDAVEGLVQSVAADRLSLVVMGQTVFVDSTTLIDDNIPGRSILNLVAGTDHVEVNGHIRPNGIIQATYIERKLVNVTPEVRGFVSNHASGSATFRIGNLTVNYGGADISDMPVPNGNNWDGLFVEVKGTNFLSASITLIATTVEPENQAVGQVIDEFEVEGFVTQVSTPNGNSIEFSIGTTSVRMTDNTEFRGGTVDEILVGTKMSAEGRFDGSTLVAKHVKFHESVRLEGDIATIGSNALTIAGLPGVTVHVNSQTELRGSSLGNILPGDHVRVRGRINGATSVIATRVDQRSADRDLDLQGPVQSITGNDLVILGVSVDTSSVTHFESVSGSSMNRANFFAEVRVNSLVKVKGERNGVVVVWDEAELED
;
A
#
# COMPACT_ATOMS: atom_id res chain seq x y z
N MET A 1 -10.58 82.39 -8.66
CA MET A 1 -11.30 83.35 -7.81
C MET A 1 -11.99 82.53 -6.75
N VAL A 2 -11.32 82.40 -5.58
CA VAL A 2 -11.85 82.88 -4.29
C VAL A 2 -13.06 82.07 -3.79
N VAL A 3 -13.18 81.48 -2.61
CA VAL A 3 -12.54 81.60 -1.30
C VAL A 3 -12.98 80.44 -0.43
N ALA A 4 -12.14 80.09 0.50
CA ALA A 4 -12.24 79.25 1.66
C ALA A 4 -13.48 79.40 2.56
N GLY A 5 -13.73 78.41 3.39
CA GLY A 5 -14.61 78.46 4.54
C GLY A 5 -14.46 77.30 5.46
N LEU A 6 -13.55 77.39 6.44
CA LEU A 6 -13.52 76.54 7.63
C LEU A 6 -14.75 76.83 8.50
N LEU A 7 -15.31 75.81 9.12
CA LEU A 7 -15.91 75.89 10.45
C LEU A 7 -15.86 74.57 11.19
N THR A 8 -15.22 74.64 12.34
CA THR A 8 -15.13 73.63 13.40
C THR A 8 -16.42 73.56 14.21
N ALA A 9 -16.85 72.42 14.68
CA ALA A 9 -17.59 72.24 15.92
C ALA A 9 -17.46 70.86 16.51
N CYS A 10 -17.25 70.77 17.79
CA CYS A 10 -16.94 69.68 18.68
C CYS A 10 -18.08 68.67 18.91
N GLY A 11 -17.72 67.45 19.20
CA GLY A 11 -18.07 66.76 20.44
C GLY A 11 -19.32 65.89 20.44
N SER A 12 -19.13 64.56 20.51
CA SER A 12 -19.82 63.74 21.54
C SER A 12 -19.29 62.31 21.51
N ASP A 13 -19.02 61.78 22.68
CA ASP A 13 -18.48 60.43 22.98
C ASP A 13 -19.33 59.31 22.39
N GLY A 14 -18.69 58.43 21.60
CA GLY A 14 -19.27 57.19 21.15
C GLY A 14 -18.29 56.05 21.47
N ALA A 15 -18.72 55.12 22.29
CA ALA A 15 -17.96 53.95 22.73
C ALA A 15 -17.37 53.16 21.56
N PRO A 16 -16.21 52.51 21.74
CA PRO A 16 -15.61 51.71 20.68
C PRO A 16 -16.44 50.45 20.46
N SER A 17 -17.01 50.32 19.26
CA SER A 17 -17.53 49.05 18.76
C SER A 17 -16.35 48.09 18.56
N VAL A 18 -16.24 47.10 19.43
CA VAL A 18 -15.38 45.93 19.19
C VAL A 18 -15.94 45.22 17.96
N SER A 19 -15.31 45.43 16.83
CA SER A 19 -15.43 44.54 15.68
C SER A 19 -14.85 43.18 16.09
N ALA A 20 -15.71 42.20 16.32
CA ALA A 20 -15.33 40.83 16.41
C ALA A 20 -14.72 40.48 15.04
N SER A 21 -13.40 40.49 14.98
CA SER A 21 -12.66 39.81 13.90
C SER A 21 -12.97 38.34 14.03
N GLY A 22 -13.91 37.85 13.22
CA GLY A 22 -14.10 36.44 12.99
C GLY A 22 -12.75 35.90 12.51
N SER A 23 -12.10 35.07 13.33
CA SER A 23 -11.02 34.22 12.91
C SER A 23 -11.61 33.22 11.91
N GLY A 24 -11.62 33.62 10.64
CA GLY A 24 -11.69 32.64 9.55
C GLY A 24 -10.49 31.74 9.74
N SER A 25 -10.72 30.48 10.02
CA SER A 25 -9.70 29.44 9.88
C SER A 25 -9.27 29.49 8.42
N GLY A 26 -8.15 30.16 8.15
CA GLY A 26 -7.55 30.18 6.82
C GLY A 26 -7.26 28.75 6.43
N ALA A 27 -7.80 28.31 5.29
CA ALA A 27 -7.49 27.00 4.76
C ALA A 27 -5.97 26.88 4.64
N THR A 28 -5.40 25.84 5.23
CA THR A 28 -3.98 25.56 5.10
C THR A 28 -3.70 25.13 3.65
N SER A 29 -2.61 25.65 3.07
CA SER A 29 -2.19 25.28 1.72
C SER A 29 -0.71 24.90 1.72
N GLY A 30 -0.34 23.99 0.83
CA GLY A 30 1.04 23.51 0.75
C GLY A 30 1.26 22.56 -0.42
N SER A 31 2.44 21.95 -0.43
CA SER A 31 2.79 20.89 -1.37
C SER A 31 2.15 19.56 -0.99
N ALA A 32 1.69 18.81 -1.97
CA ALA A 32 1.12 17.47 -1.79
C ALA A 32 1.74 16.48 -2.78
N SER A 33 2.02 15.27 -2.32
CA SER A 33 2.44 14.15 -3.18
C SER A 33 1.88 12.85 -2.67
N ALA A 34 1.59 11.92 -3.59
CA ALA A 34 1.20 10.55 -3.25
C ALA A 34 1.87 9.56 -4.20
N SER A 35 2.38 8.46 -3.65
CA SER A 35 2.91 7.35 -4.42
C SER A 35 2.20 6.06 -4.01
N GLY A 36 1.60 5.38 -4.98
CA GLY A 36 0.83 4.16 -4.72
C GLY A 36 -0.06 3.77 -5.89
N THR A 37 -1.06 2.96 -5.58
CA THR A 37 -1.96 2.37 -6.57
C THR A 37 -3.14 3.29 -6.88
N ILE A 38 -3.49 3.42 -8.17
CA ILE A 38 -4.72 4.09 -8.59
C ILE A 38 -5.93 3.24 -8.18
N THR A 39 -6.80 3.80 -7.35
CA THR A 39 -8.00 3.15 -6.84
C THR A 39 -9.28 3.64 -7.50
N GLY A 40 -9.22 4.72 -8.27
CA GLY A 40 -10.40 5.25 -8.98
C GLY A 40 -10.10 6.47 -9.84
N PHE A 41 -11.12 6.84 -10.63
CA PHE A 41 -11.13 8.03 -11.49
C PHE A 41 -12.36 8.91 -11.20
N GLY A 42 -12.32 10.09 -11.73
CA GLY A 42 -13.19 11.24 -11.50
C GLY A 42 -12.36 12.49 -11.18
N SER A 43 -11.13 12.34 -11.29
CA SER A 43 -9.75 12.80 -11.20
C SER A 43 -8.86 11.58 -11.00
N VAL A 44 -7.64 11.67 -10.51
CA VAL A 44 -6.85 10.50 -10.13
C VAL A 44 -6.94 10.29 -8.62
N ILE A 45 -7.36 9.10 -8.21
CA ILE A 45 -7.45 8.72 -6.79
C ILE A 45 -6.31 7.72 -6.52
N VAL A 46 -5.39 8.09 -5.63
CA VAL A 46 -4.24 7.27 -5.20
C VAL A 46 -4.35 7.06 -3.70
N ASN A 47 -4.34 5.81 -3.26
CA ASN A 47 -4.46 5.45 -1.85
C ASN A 47 -5.70 6.06 -1.15
N GLY A 48 -6.79 6.26 -1.91
CA GLY A 48 -8.01 6.92 -1.42
C GLY A 48 -7.97 8.47 -1.46
N LYS A 49 -6.84 9.09 -1.83
CA LYS A 49 -6.74 10.55 -1.97
C LYS A 49 -7.01 10.99 -3.40
N LYS A 50 -7.95 11.93 -3.54
CA LYS A 50 -8.33 12.50 -4.82
C LYS A 50 -7.44 13.69 -5.18
N PHE A 51 -6.87 13.66 -6.40
CA PHE A 51 -6.12 14.76 -6.99
C PHE A 51 -6.80 15.23 -8.27
N GLU A 52 -7.21 16.50 -8.33
CA GLU A 52 -7.74 17.12 -9.53
C GLU A 52 -6.65 17.23 -10.60
N THR A 53 -6.96 16.79 -11.82
CA THR A 53 -5.96 16.58 -12.87
C THR A 53 -6.17 17.43 -14.13
N ALA A 54 -7.11 18.38 -14.12
CA ALA A 54 -7.48 19.17 -15.30
C ALA A 54 -6.29 19.90 -15.98
N ASN A 55 -5.24 20.24 -15.22
CA ASN A 55 -4.05 20.95 -15.71
C ASN A 55 -2.76 20.18 -15.46
N SER A 56 -2.83 18.86 -15.32
CA SER A 56 -1.68 18.01 -15.01
C SER A 56 -0.92 17.60 -16.26
N ALA A 57 0.40 17.50 -16.13
CA ALA A 57 1.21 16.76 -17.10
C ALA A 57 1.24 15.29 -16.69
N PHE A 58 1.08 14.41 -17.68
CA PHE A 58 1.13 12.96 -17.50
C PHE A 58 2.37 12.40 -18.17
N THR A 59 3.04 11.48 -17.49
CA THR A 59 4.07 10.63 -18.07
C THR A 59 3.67 9.18 -17.82
N VAL A 60 3.57 8.40 -18.88
CA VAL A 60 3.20 6.99 -18.87
C VAL A 60 4.31 6.25 -19.63
N ASP A 61 4.94 5.26 -19.02
CA ASP A 61 6.09 4.51 -19.57
C ASP A 61 7.24 5.42 -20.04
N GLY A 62 7.47 6.54 -19.36
CA GLY A 62 8.49 7.52 -19.74
C GLY A 62 8.08 8.44 -20.89
N LEU A 63 6.88 8.29 -21.47
CA LEU A 63 6.36 9.10 -22.58
C LEU A 63 5.31 10.10 -22.09
N SER A 64 5.16 11.21 -22.83
CA SER A 64 4.07 12.15 -22.57
C SER A 64 2.72 11.47 -22.86
N GLY A 65 1.84 11.47 -21.87
CA GLY A 65 0.53 10.81 -21.92
C GLY A 65 -0.60 11.70 -21.43
N SER A 66 -1.72 11.05 -21.10
CA SER A 66 -2.94 11.66 -20.59
C SER A 66 -3.60 10.78 -19.54
N GLN A 67 -4.62 11.29 -18.84
CA GLN A 67 -5.36 10.50 -17.88
C GLN A 67 -6.04 9.25 -18.49
N SER A 68 -6.39 9.28 -19.77
CA SER A 68 -7.03 8.13 -20.45
C SER A 68 -6.09 6.94 -20.66
N ASP A 69 -4.79 7.14 -20.55
CA ASP A 69 -3.79 6.08 -20.68
C ASP A 69 -3.59 5.33 -19.36
N LEU A 70 -4.09 5.89 -18.27
CA LEU A 70 -4.03 5.27 -16.95
C LEU A 70 -5.21 4.31 -16.72
N LYS A 71 -4.96 3.27 -15.91
CA LYS A 71 -5.95 2.26 -15.50
C LYS A 71 -5.98 2.16 -13.97
N ILE A 72 -7.13 1.72 -13.42
CA ILE A 72 -7.21 1.31 -12.02
C ILE A 72 -6.25 0.14 -11.82
N GLY A 73 -5.51 0.15 -10.72
CA GLY A 73 -4.49 -0.84 -10.41
C GLY A 73 -3.08 -0.44 -10.86
N MET A 74 -2.90 0.51 -11.78
CA MET A 74 -1.58 1.03 -12.11
C MET A 74 -0.97 1.78 -10.93
N THR A 75 0.36 1.74 -10.80
CA THR A 75 1.11 2.47 -9.78
C THR A 75 1.59 3.80 -10.31
N VAL A 76 1.37 4.85 -9.54
CA VAL A 76 1.75 6.23 -9.94
C VAL A 76 2.38 6.99 -8.79
N THR A 77 3.15 8.02 -9.16
CA THR A 77 3.53 9.11 -8.26
C THR A 77 2.86 10.39 -8.75
N VAL A 78 2.08 11.01 -7.88
CA VAL A 78 1.41 12.29 -8.13
C VAL A 78 2.11 13.37 -7.32
N ASN A 79 2.50 14.48 -7.96
CA ASN A 79 3.02 15.66 -7.30
C ASN A 79 2.14 16.86 -7.60
N GLY A 80 1.85 17.67 -6.59
CA GLY A 80 0.96 18.81 -6.72
C GLY A 80 0.91 19.67 -5.46
N SER A 81 -0.26 20.18 -5.17
CA SER A 81 -0.51 21.05 -4.03
C SER A 81 -1.88 20.77 -3.42
N PHE A 82 -2.07 21.21 -2.19
CA PHE A 82 -3.38 21.22 -1.53
C PHE A 82 -3.78 22.62 -1.06
N ASN A 83 -5.08 22.83 -0.94
CA ASN A 83 -5.70 24.00 -0.33
C ASN A 83 -6.95 23.54 0.43
N GLY A 84 -6.86 23.45 1.75
CA GLY A 84 -7.83 22.73 2.57
C GLY A 84 -7.88 21.26 2.16
N ASP A 85 -9.08 20.75 1.91
CA ASP A 85 -9.27 19.35 1.51
C ASP A 85 -9.11 19.10 0.00
N GLN A 86 -8.93 20.15 -0.80
CA GLN A 86 -8.75 20.04 -2.25
C GLN A 86 -7.29 19.84 -2.60
N ARG A 87 -6.99 18.79 -3.37
CA ARG A 87 -5.66 18.51 -3.92
C ARG A 87 -5.69 18.63 -5.43
N SER A 88 -4.66 19.29 -5.99
CA SER A 88 -4.48 19.47 -7.43
C SER A 88 -3.16 18.88 -7.86
N ALA A 89 -3.19 17.96 -8.81
CA ALA A 89 -1.99 17.40 -9.40
C ALA A 89 -1.35 18.39 -10.38
N ARG A 90 -0.04 18.50 -10.32
CA ARG A 90 0.80 19.15 -11.35
C ARG A 90 1.36 18.12 -12.30
N THR A 91 1.86 17.00 -11.76
CA THR A 91 2.40 15.89 -12.54
C THR A 91 1.85 14.57 -12.04
N VAL A 92 1.59 13.65 -12.96
CA VAL A 92 1.24 12.25 -12.70
C VAL A 92 2.22 11.40 -13.48
N LEU A 93 3.03 10.62 -12.77
CA LEU A 93 4.06 9.75 -13.34
C LEU A 93 3.68 8.30 -13.06
N GLN A 94 3.40 7.53 -14.10
CA GLN A 94 3.23 6.08 -14.02
C GLN A 94 4.57 5.42 -14.32
N LYS A 95 4.87 4.33 -13.65
CA LYS A 95 6.05 3.50 -13.84
C LYS A 95 5.75 2.05 -13.57
N ASP A 96 6.26 1.20 -14.45
CA ASP A 96 6.13 -0.24 -14.32
C ASP A 96 7.09 -0.82 -13.30
N ALA A 97 6.70 -1.96 -12.71
CA ALA A 97 7.65 -2.77 -11.94
C ALA A 97 8.51 -3.62 -12.88
N VAL A 98 7.92 -4.14 -13.97
CA VAL A 98 8.62 -4.83 -15.05
C VAL A 98 7.79 -4.80 -16.33
N GLU A 99 8.42 -4.52 -17.47
CA GLU A 99 7.87 -4.72 -18.81
C GLU A 99 8.77 -5.67 -19.61
N GLY A 100 8.23 -6.76 -20.15
CA GLY A 100 9.01 -7.64 -21.00
C GLY A 100 8.44 -9.04 -21.22
N LEU A 101 9.32 -9.93 -21.68
CA LEU A 101 8.98 -11.29 -22.10
C LEU A 101 8.54 -12.17 -20.91
N VAL A 102 7.38 -12.80 -21.05
CA VAL A 102 6.92 -13.85 -20.13
C VAL A 102 7.76 -15.11 -20.36
N GLN A 103 8.45 -15.55 -19.31
CA GLN A 103 9.31 -16.76 -19.37
C GLN A 103 8.56 -18.02 -18.93
N SER A 104 7.70 -17.90 -17.94
CA SER A 104 6.87 -19.00 -17.45
C SER A 104 5.62 -18.48 -16.72
N VAL A 105 4.59 -19.32 -16.67
CA VAL A 105 3.38 -19.10 -15.88
C VAL A 105 3.15 -20.32 -15.00
N ALA A 106 2.94 -20.12 -13.71
CA ALA A 106 2.68 -21.18 -12.77
C ALA A 106 1.28 -21.78 -12.94
N ALA A 107 1.17 -23.10 -12.88
CA ALA A 107 -0.10 -23.82 -13.08
C ALA A 107 -1.15 -23.50 -11.99
N ASP A 108 -0.73 -23.07 -10.81
CA ASP A 108 -1.59 -22.67 -9.71
C ASP A 108 -2.21 -21.27 -9.90
N ARG A 109 -1.84 -20.54 -10.96
CA ARG A 109 -2.27 -19.18 -11.30
C ARG A 109 -1.81 -18.10 -10.31
N LEU A 110 -0.89 -18.40 -9.43
CA LEU A 110 -0.45 -17.48 -8.39
C LEU A 110 0.78 -16.67 -8.79
N SER A 111 1.49 -17.09 -9.86
CA SER A 111 2.68 -16.35 -10.30
C SER A 111 3.03 -16.57 -11.77
N LEU A 112 3.81 -15.63 -12.29
CA LEU A 112 4.51 -15.75 -13.56
C LEU A 112 5.94 -15.21 -13.41
N VAL A 113 6.80 -15.54 -14.36
CA VAL A 113 8.16 -14.99 -14.43
C VAL A 113 8.28 -14.11 -15.67
N VAL A 114 8.70 -12.86 -15.47
CA VAL A 114 8.92 -11.87 -16.53
C VAL A 114 10.36 -11.39 -16.41
N MET A 115 11.17 -11.61 -17.43
CA MET A 115 12.59 -11.21 -17.47
C MET A 115 13.36 -11.53 -16.17
N GLY A 116 13.18 -12.72 -15.61
CA GLY A 116 13.83 -13.15 -14.37
C GLY A 116 13.20 -12.61 -13.09
N GLN A 117 12.15 -11.79 -13.19
CA GLN A 117 11.40 -11.31 -12.03
C GLN A 117 10.23 -12.25 -11.74
N THR A 118 10.09 -12.65 -10.49
CA THR A 118 8.88 -13.37 -10.05
C THR A 118 7.77 -12.35 -9.77
N VAL A 119 6.66 -12.50 -10.48
CA VAL A 119 5.46 -11.68 -10.35
C VAL A 119 4.39 -12.52 -9.67
N PHE A 120 3.95 -12.09 -8.50
CA PHE A 120 2.88 -12.73 -7.74
C PHE A 120 1.54 -12.09 -8.09
N VAL A 121 0.54 -12.94 -8.29
CA VAL A 121 -0.83 -12.57 -8.70
C VAL A 121 -1.82 -13.12 -7.68
N ASP A 122 -2.80 -12.31 -7.31
CA ASP A 122 -3.89 -12.74 -6.45
C ASP A 122 -5.24 -12.13 -6.89
N SER A 123 -6.28 -12.33 -6.11
CA SER A 123 -7.63 -11.83 -6.41
C SER A 123 -7.75 -10.30 -6.45
N THR A 124 -6.76 -9.57 -5.94
CA THR A 124 -6.73 -8.10 -6.00
C THR A 124 -5.98 -7.58 -7.23
N THR A 125 -5.26 -8.45 -7.93
CA THR A 125 -4.56 -8.10 -9.18
C THR A 125 -5.57 -7.93 -10.31
N LEU A 126 -5.59 -6.75 -10.91
CA LEU A 126 -6.39 -6.48 -12.10
C LEU A 126 -5.65 -6.95 -13.34
N ILE A 127 -6.30 -7.78 -14.14
CA ILE A 127 -5.76 -8.28 -15.41
C ILE A 127 -6.55 -7.66 -16.53
N ASP A 128 -5.87 -6.98 -17.45
CA ASP A 128 -6.50 -6.31 -18.58
C ASP A 128 -7.24 -7.30 -19.50
N ASP A 129 -8.28 -6.83 -20.18
CA ASP A 129 -9.10 -7.67 -21.07
C ASP A 129 -8.40 -7.98 -22.41
N ASN A 130 -7.26 -7.35 -22.71
CA ASN A 130 -6.40 -7.76 -23.82
C ASN A 130 -5.67 -9.11 -23.53
N ILE A 131 -5.66 -9.57 -22.27
CA ILE A 131 -5.30 -10.95 -21.90
C ILE A 131 -6.59 -11.78 -21.91
N PRO A 132 -6.74 -12.77 -22.80
CA PRO A 132 -7.97 -13.53 -22.95
C PRO A 132 -8.49 -14.11 -21.63
N GLY A 133 -9.77 -13.90 -21.34
CA GLY A 133 -10.40 -14.38 -20.12
C GLY A 133 -9.85 -13.77 -18.83
N ARG A 134 -9.07 -12.68 -18.91
CA ARG A 134 -8.41 -12.02 -17.75
C ARG A 134 -7.66 -13.05 -16.88
N SER A 135 -6.89 -13.92 -17.51
CA SER A 135 -6.17 -15.00 -16.83
C SER A 135 -4.75 -15.11 -17.32
N ILE A 136 -3.79 -15.09 -16.42
CA ILE A 136 -2.37 -15.27 -16.74
C ILE A 136 -2.08 -16.61 -17.41
N LEU A 137 -2.93 -17.65 -17.22
CA LEU A 137 -2.79 -18.94 -17.91
C LEU A 137 -2.95 -18.86 -19.44
N ASN A 138 -3.54 -17.78 -19.94
CA ASN A 138 -3.70 -17.55 -21.37
C ASN A 138 -2.54 -16.74 -21.98
N LEU A 139 -1.51 -16.45 -21.18
CA LEU A 139 -0.23 -15.92 -21.68
C LEU A 139 0.65 -17.05 -22.19
N VAL A 140 1.31 -16.81 -23.32
CA VAL A 140 2.20 -17.79 -23.98
C VAL A 140 3.64 -17.46 -23.62
N ALA A 141 4.23 -18.30 -22.76
CA ALA A 141 5.64 -18.18 -22.37
C ALA A 141 6.57 -18.24 -23.59
N GLY A 142 7.59 -17.40 -23.61
CA GLY A 142 8.54 -17.26 -24.72
C GLY A 142 8.02 -16.46 -25.92
N THR A 143 6.79 -15.93 -25.85
CA THR A 143 6.15 -15.18 -26.93
C THR A 143 5.51 -13.88 -26.45
N ASP A 144 4.65 -13.97 -25.43
CA ASP A 144 3.93 -12.79 -24.94
C ASP A 144 4.84 -11.87 -24.10
N HIS A 145 4.63 -10.59 -24.26
CA HIS A 145 5.22 -9.56 -23.44
C HIS A 145 4.11 -8.95 -22.58
N VAL A 146 4.44 -8.62 -21.35
CA VAL A 146 3.52 -7.97 -20.42
C VAL A 146 4.15 -6.77 -19.76
N GLU A 147 3.32 -5.81 -19.47
CA GLU A 147 3.56 -4.73 -18.53
C GLU A 147 2.95 -5.11 -17.19
N VAL A 148 3.70 -4.97 -16.13
CA VAL A 148 3.28 -5.29 -14.77
C VAL A 148 3.47 -4.08 -13.88
N ASN A 149 2.39 -3.55 -13.38
CA ASN A 149 2.37 -2.58 -12.31
C ASN A 149 2.27 -3.32 -10.96
N GLY A 150 2.91 -2.80 -9.94
CA GLY A 150 2.87 -3.44 -8.63
C GLY A 150 3.90 -2.92 -7.65
N HIS A 151 3.88 -3.51 -6.46
CA HIS A 151 4.80 -3.19 -5.39
C HIS A 151 5.87 -4.28 -5.24
N ILE A 152 7.12 -3.87 -5.11
CA ILE A 152 8.25 -4.79 -4.95
C ILE A 152 8.39 -5.14 -3.47
N ARG A 153 8.33 -6.43 -3.15
CA ARG A 153 8.54 -6.97 -1.80
C ARG A 153 10.04 -6.97 -1.44
N PRO A 154 10.39 -7.03 -0.15
CA PRO A 154 11.80 -7.07 0.28
C PRO A 154 12.63 -8.22 -0.32
N ASN A 155 11.98 -9.34 -0.64
CA ASN A 155 12.59 -10.50 -1.29
C ASN A 155 12.72 -10.37 -2.82
N GLY A 156 12.39 -9.19 -3.39
CA GLY A 156 12.44 -8.90 -4.81
C GLY A 156 11.25 -9.41 -5.63
N ILE A 157 10.27 -10.08 -5.01
CA ILE A 157 9.03 -10.51 -5.68
C ILE A 157 8.16 -9.28 -5.93
N ILE A 158 7.62 -9.16 -7.15
CA ILE A 158 6.66 -8.13 -7.51
C ILE A 158 5.26 -8.61 -7.14
N GLN A 159 4.58 -7.92 -6.23
CA GLN A 159 3.15 -8.08 -6.01
C GLN A 159 2.41 -7.28 -7.06
N ALA A 160 1.86 -7.93 -8.07
CA ALA A 160 1.16 -7.25 -9.15
C ALA A 160 -0.14 -6.60 -8.65
N THR A 161 -0.40 -5.39 -9.11
CA THR A 161 -1.67 -4.66 -8.93
C THR A 161 -2.43 -4.55 -10.25
N TYR A 162 -1.70 -4.49 -11.38
CA TYR A 162 -2.25 -4.49 -12.73
C TYR A 162 -1.30 -5.20 -13.69
N ILE A 163 -1.85 -5.98 -14.62
CA ILE A 163 -1.09 -6.66 -15.69
C ILE A 163 -1.81 -6.47 -17.01
N GLU A 164 -1.10 -6.00 -18.02
CA GLU A 164 -1.58 -5.98 -19.41
C GLU A 164 -0.59 -6.66 -20.36
N ARG A 165 -1.09 -7.12 -21.52
CA ARG A 165 -0.26 -7.68 -22.58
C ARG A 165 0.14 -6.58 -23.56
N LYS A 166 1.43 -6.44 -23.80
CA LYS A 166 1.98 -5.50 -24.77
C LYS A 166 2.08 -6.18 -26.14
N LEU A 167 1.48 -5.59 -27.15
CA LEU A 167 1.45 -6.12 -28.52
C LEU A 167 2.46 -5.44 -29.42
N VAL A 168 2.83 -4.22 -29.11
CA VAL A 168 3.76 -3.37 -29.87
C VAL A 168 4.56 -2.48 -28.93
N ASN A 169 5.68 -1.95 -29.40
CA ASN A 169 6.51 -0.97 -28.69
C ASN A 169 6.97 -1.44 -27.30
N VAL A 170 7.34 -2.71 -27.19
CA VAL A 170 7.86 -3.26 -25.92
C VAL A 170 9.26 -2.70 -25.69
N THR A 171 9.43 -1.99 -24.59
CA THR A 171 10.74 -1.61 -24.09
C THR A 171 11.06 -2.47 -22.88
N PRO A 172 11.99 -3.43 -22.97
CA PRO A 172 12.36 -4.21 -21.78
C PRO A 172 12.79 -3.29 -20.64
N GLU A 173 12.03 -3.31 -19.57
CA GLU A 173 12.21 -2.44 -18.41
C GLU A 173 12.05 -3.21 -17.11
N VAL A 174 12.83 -2.88 -16.10
CA VAL A 174 12.71 -3.44 -14.76
C VAL A 174 13.11 -2.43 -13.69
N ARG A 175 12.36 -2.43 -12.59
CA ARG A 175 12.69 -1.70 -11.38
C ARG A 175 13.01 -2.67 -10.25
N GLY A 176 14.01 -2.36 -9.43
CA GLY A 176 14.37 -3.22 -8.32
C GLY A 176 15.65 -2.83 -7.62
N PHE A 177 15.93 -3.56 -6.56
CA PHE A 177 17.16 -3.38 -5.78
C PHE A 177 18.33 -4.06 -6.48
N VAL A 178 19.40 -3.32 -6.65
CA VAL A 178 20.67 -3.83 -7.17
C VAL A 178 21.30 -4.81 -6.19
N SER A 179 21.82 -5.88 -6.72
CA SER A 179 22.64 -6.87 -6.00
C SER A 179 23.77 -7.37 -6.87
N ASN A 180 24.84 -7.87 -6.24
CA ASN A 180 26.00 -8.43 -6.93
C ASN A 180 26.61 -7.47 -7.98
N HIS A 181 26.73 -6.19 -7.63
CA HIS A 181 27.34 -5.20 -8.52
C HIS A 181 28.82 -5.50 -8.76
N ALA A 182 29.19 -5.62 -10.02
CA ALA A 182 30.53 -5.91 -10.48
C ALA A 182 30.99 -4.87 -11.52
N SER A 183 31.62 -3.79 -11.04
CA SER A 183 32.05 -2.67 -11.89
C SER A 183 33.05 -3.10 -12.98
N GLY A 184 33.92 -4.07 -12.70
CA GLY A 184 34.90 -4.57 -13.67
C GLY A 184 34.30 -5.29 -14.88
N SER A 185 33.13 -5.90 -14.74
CA SER A 185 32.38 -6.54 -15.84
C SER A 185 31.19 -5.71 -16.31
N ALA A 186 30.97 -4.53 -15.71
CA ALA A 186 29.82 -3.67 -15.94
C ALA A 186 28.48 -4.41 -15.82
N THR A 187 28.30 -5.19 -14.74
CA THR A 187 27.08 -5.97 -14.50
C THR A 187 26.61 -5.84 -13.07
N PHE A 188 25.31 -6.06 -12.88
CA PHE A 188 24.66 -6.26 -11.58
C PHE A 188 23.42 -7.15 -11.75
N ARG A 189 22.73 -7.45 -10.65
CA ARG A 189 21.48 -8.21 -10.70
C ARG A 189 20.33 -7.45 -10.08
N ILE A 190 19.14 -7.69 -10.65
CA ILE A 190 17.84 -7.39 -10.04
C ILE A 190 17.07 -8.72 -9.99
N GLY A 191 16.83 -9.27 -8.81
CA GLY A 191 16.29 -10.61 -8.68
C GLY A 191 17.15 -11.66 -9.42
N ASN A 192 16.55 -12.39 -10.36
CA ASN A 192 17.26 -13.36 -11.20
C ASN A 192 17.79 -12.78 -12.52
N LEU A 193 17.45 -11.53 -12.85
CA LEU A 193 17.94 -10.85 -14.04
C LEU A 193 19.37 -10.36 -13.85
N THR A 194 20.24 -10.67 -14.80
CA THR A 194 21.54 -10.02 -14.95
C THR A 194 21.35 -8.77 -15.83
N VAL A 195 21.82 -7.62 -15.37
CA VAL A 195 21.87 -6.38 -16.14
C VAL A 195 23.29 -6.15 -16.60
N ASN A 196 23.49 -6.01 -17.89
CA ASN A 196 24.76 -5.57 -18.47
C ASN A 196 24.62 -4.09 -18.86
N TYR A 197 25.32 -3.22 -18.12
CA TYR A 197 25.27 -1.77 -18.31
C TYR A 197 26.51 -1.20 -19.03
N GLY A 198 27.35 -2.06 -19.63
CA GLY A 198 28.61 -1.63 -20.23
C GLY A 198 28.49 -0.61 -21.38
N GLY A 199 27.30 -0.48 -21.97
CA GLY A 199 27.00 0.53 -23.00
C GLY A 199 25.85 1.47 -22.65
N ALA A 200 25.36 1.42 -21.41
CA ALA A 200 24.22 2.19 -20.95
C ALA A 200 24.59 3.62 -20.56
N ASP A 201 23.60 4.52 -20.65
CA ASP A 201 23.67 5.80 -19.98
C ASP A 201 23.47 5.57 -18.46
N ILE A 202 24.48 5.96 -17.69
CA ILE A 202 24.53 5.85 -16.23
C ILE A 202 24.88 7.20 -15.60
N SER A 203 24.60 8.31 -16.31
CA SER A 203 25.02 9.67 -15.89
C SER A 203 24.46 10.07 -14.52
N ASP A 204 23.28 9.58 -14.18
CA ASP A 204 22.60 9.84 -12.90
C ASP A 204 22.99 8.87 -11.77
N MET A 205 23.71 7.81 -12.12
CA MET A 205 24.21 6.83 -11.15
C MET A 205 25.52 7.28 -10.50
N PRO A 206 25.82 6.85 -9.27
CA PRO A 206 27.17 7.01 -8.72
C PRO A 206 28.22 6.36 -9.64
N VAL A 207 29.38 7.03 -9.83
CA VAL A 207 30.47 6.48 -10.66
C VAL A 207 30.77 5.03 -10.23
N PRO A 208 30.68 4.03 -11.12
CA PRO A 208 30.75 2.63 -10.72
C PRO A 208 32.13 2.22 -10.17
N ASN A 209 33.21 2.87 -10.63
CA ASN A 209 34.56 2.56 -10.17
C ASN A 209 34.80 3.14 -8.76
N GLY A 210 34.97 2.25 -7.79
CA GLY A 210 35.12 2.59 -6.37
C GLY A 210 33.81 2.76 -5.59
N ASN A 211 32.63 2.66 -6.24
CA ASN A 211 31.35 2.66 -5.60
C ASN A 211 30.65 1.31 -5.80
N ASN A 212 30.02 0.81 -4.74
CA ASN A 212 29.14 -0.34 -4.82
C ASN A 212 27.69 0.15 -4.95
N TRP A 213 26.94 -0.38 -5.93
CA TRP A 213 25.54 -0.07 -6.14
C TRP A 213 24.58 -1.02 -5.39
N ASP A 214 25.09 -2.06 -4.73
CA ASP A 214 24.25 -3.00 -4.00
C ASP A 214 23.35 -2.28 -3.00
N GLY A 215 22.05 -2.60 -3.07
CA GLY A 215 21.03 -1.97 -2.26
C GLY A 215 20.42 -0.69 -2.85
N LEU A 216 20.96 -0.12 -3.92
CA LEU A 216 20.30 0.98 -4.63
C LEU A 216 19.07 0.47 -5.35
N PHE A 217 18.00 1.23 -5.31
CA PHE A 217 16.78 0.97 -6.08
C PHE A 217 16.88 1.73 -7.40
N VAL A 218 16.80 1.01 -8.50
CA VAL A 218 17.04 1.56 -9.84
C VAL A 218 15.93 1.17 -10.82
N GLU A 219 15.78 1.99 -11.87
CA GLU A 219 15.08 1.66 -13.09
C GLU A 219 16.11 1.34 -14.18
N VAL A 220 15.88 0.27 -14.91
CA VAL A 220 16.73 -0.18 -16.01
C VAL A 220 15.89 -0.35 -17.26
N LYS A 221 16.22 0.36 -18.31
CA LYS A 221 15.66 0.16 -19.65
C LYS A 221 16.70 -0.47 -20.57
N GLY A 222 16.23 -1.29 -21.51
CA GLY A 222 17.10 -1.94 -22.46
C GLY A 222 16.41 -2.20 -23.78
N THR A 223 17.19 -2.69 -24.75
CA THR A 223 16.66 -3.03 -26.10
C THR A 223 16.72 -4.50 -26.40
N ASN A 224 17.48 -5.28 -25.62
CA ASN A 224 17.69 -6.68 -25.90
C ASN A 224 17.71 -7.52 -24.63
N PHE A 225 16.70 -8.37 -24.48
CA PHE A 225 16.64 -9.38 -23.44
C PHE A 225 17.07 -10.74 -23.97
N LEU A 226 18.19 -11.24 -23.46
CA LEU A 226 18.75 -12.54 -23.80
C LEU A 226 18.14 -13.62 -22.89
N SER A 227 17.05 -14.25 -23.33
CA SER A 227 16.26 -15.18 -22.52
C SER A 227 17.06 -16.40 -22.03
N ALA A 228 17.99 -16.91 -22.83
CA ALA A 228 18.81 -18.08 -22.47
C ALA A 228 19.76 -17.83 -21.29
N SER A 229 20.25 -16.61 -21.13
CA SER A 229 21.14 -16.19 -20.03
C SER A 229 20.43 -15.32 -18.98
N ILE A 230 19.15 -15.02 -19.18
CA ILE A 230 18.37 -14.10 -18.35
C ILE A 230 19.15 -12.78 -18.18
N THR A 231 19.55 -12.18 -19.29
CA THR A 231 20.38 -10.95 -19.30
C THR A 231 19.71 -9.86 -20.09
N LEU A 232 19.59 -8.68 -19.50
CA LEU A 232 19.17 -7.45 -20.17
C LEU A 232 20.41 -6.63 -20.55
N ILE A 233 20.51 -6.28 -21.82
CA ILE A 233 21.48 -5.29 -22.31
C ILE A 233 20.85 -3.92 -22.10
N ALA A 234 21.32 -3.24 -21.06
CA ALA A 234 20.77 -1.94 -20.66
C ALA A 234 21.16 -0.84 -21.64
N THR A 235 20.25 0.09 -21.88
CA THR A 235 20.47 1.37 -22.53
C THR A 235 20.54 2.52 -21.54
N THR A 236 19.82 2.40 -20.41
CA THR A 236 19.79 3.39 -19.33
C THR A 236 19.72 2.68 -17.99
N VAL A 237 20.38 3.24 -16.98
CA VAL A 237 20.24 2.87 -15.57
C VAL A 237 20.09 4.15 -14.78
N GLU A 238 18.97 4.31 -14.09
CA GLU A 238 18.66 5.51 -13.32
C GLU A 238 18.31 5.15 -11.86
N PRO A 239 18.77 5.95 -10.87
CA PRO A 239 18.38 5.74 -9.49
C PRO A 239 16.92 6.17 -9.28
N GLU A 240 16.13 5.32 -8.67
CA GLU A 240 14.74 5.60 -8.32
C GLU A 240 14.65 6.15 -6.90
N ASN A 241 14.88 7.45 -6.76
CA ASN A 241 14.74 8.17 -5.51
C ASN A 241 13.44 8.96 -5.50
N GLN A 242 12.46 8.52 -4.74
CA GLN A 242 11.23 9.29 -4.54
C GLN A 242 11.55 10.53 -3.70
N ALA A 243 11.27 11.73 -4.25
CA ALA A 243 11.23 13.03 -3.56
C ALA A 243 12.49 13.46 -2.77
N VAL A 244 13.67 12.82 -2.96
CA VAL A 244 14.88 13.17 -2.22
C VAL A 244 15.24 14.66 -2.42
N GLY A 245 15.45 15.37 -1.32
CA GLY A 245 15.85 16.79 -1.28
C GLY A 245 14.68 17.78 -1.36
N GLN A 246 13.42 17.35 -1.53
CA GLN A 246 12.25 18.24 -1.54
C GLN A 246 11.47 18.13 -0.24
N VAL A 247 11.12 19.25 0.36
CA VAL A 247 10.17 19.28 1.50
C VAL A 247 8.77 19.23 0.94
N ILE A 248 7.95 18.26 1.41
CA ILE A 248 6.55 18.07 1.01
C ILE A 248 5.69 18.10 2.26
N ASP A 249 4.69 18.98 2.29
CA ASP A 249 3.86 19.20 3.48
C ASP A 249 2.87 18.06 3.73
N GLU A 250 2.30 17.49 2.66
CA GLU A 250 1.51 16.25 2.69
C GLU A 250 2.13 15.23 1.74
N PHE A 251 2.79 14.23 2.26
CA PHE A 251 3.32 13.11 1.48
C PHE A 251 2.72 11.80 1.96
N GLU A 252 2.26 10.97 1.01
CA GLU A 252 1.82 9.62 1.27
C GLU A 252 2.55 8.63 0.38
N VAL A 253 2.99 7.54 0.98
CA VAL A 253 3.62 6.41 0.28
C VAL A 253 2.92 5.11 0.64
N GLU A 254 2.63 4.27 -0.36
CA GLU A 254 2.14 2.90 -0.21
C GLU A 254 3.21 1.92 -0.70
N GLY A 255 3.34 0.80 -0.01
CA GLY A 255 4.25 -0.28 -0.42
C GLY A 255 4.48 -1.30 0.70
N PHE A 256 5.53 -2.09 0.52
CA PHE A 256 5.98 -3.03 1.54
C PHE A 256 7.05 -2.44 2.42
N VAL A 257 7.00 -2.76 3.71
CA VAL A 257 8.09 -2.46 4.64
C VAL A 257 9.33 -3.24 4.21
N THR A 258 10.39 -2.52 3.88
CA THR A 258 11.66 -3.09 3.40
C THR A 258 12.70 -3.19 4.50
N GLN A 259 12.63 -2.32 5.48
CA GLN A 259 13.54 -2.28 6.61
C GLN A 259 12.82 -1.76 7.85
N VAL A 260 13.18 -2.29 9.01
CA VAL A 260 12.78 -1.77 10.32
C VAL A 260 14.05 -1.58 11.13
N SER A 261 14.29 -0.37 11.63
CA SER A 261 15.42 -0.10 12.51
C SER A 261 15.05 -0.44 13.97
N THR A 262 16.04 -0.89 14.71
CA THR A 262 15.88 -1.08 16.18
C THR A 262 15.57 0.26 16.83
N PRO A 263 14.57 0.31 17.73
CA PRO A 263 14.17 1.56 18.36
C PRO A 263 15.35 2.21 19.10
N ASN A 264 15.57 3.49 18.79
CA ASN A 264 16.49 4.33 19.58
C ASN A 264 15.61 5.28 20.40
N GLY A 265 15.24 4.85 21.62
CA GLY A 265 14.25 5.53 22.44
C GLY A 265 12.80 5.22 21.99
N ASN A 266 11.91 6.21 22.03
CA ASN A 266 10.49 6.07 21.67
C ASN A 266 10.20 6.21 20.17
N SER A 267 11.21 6.45 19.31
CA SER A 267 10.99 6.59 17.87
C SER A 267 11.39 5.32 17.13
N ILE A 268 10.45 4.70 16.43
CA ILE A 268 10.70 3.62 15.48
C ILE A 268 10.85 4.22 14.10
N GLU A 269 11.90 3.83 13.38
CA GLU A 269 12.09 4.15 11.98
C GLU A 269 11.98 2.88 11.16
N PHE A 270 11.30 2.97 10.03
CA PHE A 270 11.17 1.89 9.07
C PHE A 270 11.16 2.46 7.66
N SER A 271 11.29 1.62 6.65
CA SER A 271 11.20 2.06 5.25
C SER A 271 10.03 1.38 4.55
N ILE A 272 9.27 2.15 3.76
CA ILE A 272 8.30 1.63 2.80
C ILE A 272 8.93 1.80 1.41
N GLY A 273 9.24 0.68 0.74
CA GLY A 273 10.09 0.72 -0.44
C GLY A 273 11.42 1.39 -0.12
N THR A 274 11.69 2.53 -0.75
CA THR A 274 12.90 3.36 -0.51
C THR A 274 12.64 4.56 0.41
N THR A 275 11.40 4.82 0.79
CA THR A 275 11.04 5.95 1.63
C THR A 275 11.27 5.63 3.10
N SER A 276 12.19 6.35 3.74
CA SER A 276 12.36 6.29 5.20
C SER A 276 11.17 6.94 5.90
N VAL A 277 10.62 6.27 6.89
CA VAL A 277 9.47 6.71 7.67
C VAL A 277 9.85 6.74 9.14
N ARG A 278 9.63 7.86 9.79
CA ARG A 278 9.83 8.04 11.23
C ARG A 278 8.49 8.28 11.92
N MET A 279 8.23 7.49 12.94
CA MET A 279 7.08 7.67 13.80
C MET A 279 7.38 8.62 14.95
N THR A 280 6.34 9.22 15.49
CA THR A 280 6.35 10.05 16.68
C THR A 280 5.26 9.58 17.65
N ASP A 281 5.26 10.09 18.87
CA ASP A 281 4.21 9.79 19.86
C ASP A 281 2.80 10.20 19.40
N ASN A 282 2.71 11.05 18.35
CA ASN A 282 1.45 11.51 17.76
C ASN A 282 1.09 10.76 16.47
N THR A 283 1.82 9.70 16.11
CA THR A 283 1.51 8.91 14.92
C THR A 283 0.29 8.04 15.20
N GLU A 284 -0.75 8.18 14.40
CA GLU A 284 -1.97 7.37 14.47
C GLU A 284 -1.85 6.11 13.62
N PHE A 285 -2.28 4.98 14.17
CA PHE A 285 -2.28 3.69 13.49
C PHE A 285 -3.69 3.31 13.06
N ARG A 286 -3.80 2.66 11.89
CA ARG A 286 -5.06 2.17 11.35
C ARG A 286 -4.89 0.74 10.85
N GLY A 287 -5.76 -0.16 11.31
CA GLY A 287 -5.78 -1.57 10.92
C GLY A 287 -4.66 -2.43 11.50
N GLY A 288 -3.89 -1.91 12.47
CA GLY A 288 -2.80 -2.63 13.12
C GLY A 288 -2.09 -1.81 14.18
N THR A 289 -1.08 -2.39 14.80
CA THR A 289 -0.32 -1.82 15.92
C THR A 289 1.17 -1.70 15.58
N VAL A 290 1.91 -0.93 16.38
CA VAL A 290 3.33 -0.65 16.15
C VAL A 290 4.21 -1.92 16.11
N ASP A 291 3.91 -2.91 16.93
CA ASP A 291 4.63 -4.19 16.99
C ASP A 291 4.37 -5.09 15.78
N GLU A 292 3.41 -4.73 14.92
CA GLU A 292 3.09 -5.42 13.67
C GLU A 292 3.79 -4.80 12.44
N ILE A 293 4.56 -3.72 12.63
CA ILE A 293 5.42 -3.16 11.58
C ILE A 293 6.63 -4.09 11.42
N LEU A 294 6.55 -4.97 10.46
CA LEU A 294 7.56 -5.98 10.18
C LEU A 294 7.94 -5.93 8.70
N VAL A 295 9.19 -6.29 8.38
CA VAL A 295 9.64 -6.40 6.99
C VAL A 295 8.68 -7.30 6.22
N GLY A 296 8.17 -6.83 5.08
CA GLY A 296 7.18 -7.54 4.26
C GLY A 296 5.72 -7.20 4.55
N THR A 297 5.42 -6.39 5.57
CA THR A 297 4.06 -5.88 5.80
C THR A 297 3.71 -4.84 4.73
N LYS A 298 2.54 -4.96 4.09
CA LYS A 298 2.03 -3.95 3.16
C LYS A 298 1.30 -2.85 3.94
N MET A 299 1.71 -1.60 3.74
CA MET A 299 1.13 -0.47 4.45
C MET A 299 1.30 0.84 3.69
N SER A 300 0.61 1.88 4.11
CA SER A 300 0.89 3.24 3.72
C SER A 300 1.27 4.09 4.93
N ALA A 301 2.04 5.13 4.68
CA ALA A 301 2.35 6.16 5.66
C ALA A 301 2.09 7.54 5.06
N GLU A 302 1.44 8.39 5.84
CA GLU A 302 1.13 9.78 5.48
C GLU A 302 1.72 10.73 6.50
N GLY A 303 2.28 11.84 6.04
CA GLY A 303 2.81 12.87 6.92
C GLY A 303 3.58 13.94 6.16
N ARG A 304 4.50 14.61 6.84
CA ARG A 304 5.38 15.60 6.24
C ARG A 304 6.72 14.98 5.88
N PHE A 305 7.14 15.14 4.63
CA PHE A 305 8.45 14.72 4.17
C PHE A 305 9.45 15.88 4.30
N ASP A 306 10.54 15.68 5.01
CA ASP A 306 11.54 16.72 5.30
C ASP A 306 12.66 16.83 4.26
N GLY A 307 12.56 16.06 3.16
CA GLY A 307 13.57 15.94 2.11
C GLY A 307 14.40 14.67 2.22
N SER A 308 14.29 13.94 3.32
CA SER A 308 14.99 12.67 3.56
C SER A 308 14.10 11.62 4.21
N THR A 309 13.20 12.05 5.08
CA THR A 309 12.39 11.17 5.94
C THR A 309 10.95 11.66 5.98
N LEU A 310 10.01 10.74 5.86
CA LEU A 310 8.59 10.98 6.09
C LEU A 310 8.31 10.90 7.60
N VAL A 311 8.02 12.05 8.21
CA VAL A 311 7.54 12.12 9.60
C VAL A 311 6.05 11.78 9.58
N ALA A 312 5.74 10.54 9.97
CA ALA A 312 4.40 10.00 9.81
C ALA A 312 3.40 10.60 10.81
N LYS A 313 2.29 11.09 10.29
CA LYS A 313 1.08 11.44 11.03
C LYS A 313 0.14 10.23 11.14
N HIS A 314 -0.04 9.52 10.02
CA HIS A 314 -0.84 8.32 9.96
C HIS A 314 -0.05 7.16 9.35
N VAL A 315 -0.28 5.95 9.86
CA VAL A 315 0.23 4.69 9.32
C VAL A 315 -0.94 3.74 9.18
N LYS A 316 -1.20 3.24 7.96
CA LYS A 316 -2.31 2.34 7.64
C LYS A 316 -1.80 1.00 7.15
N PHE A 317 -2.28 -0.08 7.76
CA PHE A 317 -2.04 -1.45 7.31
C PHE A 317 -3.02 -1.80 6.19
N HIS A 318 -2.51 -2.28 5.07
CA HIS A 318 -3.34 -2.70 3.92
C HIS A 318 -3.78 -4.16 3.98
N GLU A 319 -3.44 -4.85 5.04
CA GLU A 319 -3.93 -6.17 5.37
C GLU A 319 -5.20 -6.00 6.19
N SER A 320 -6.32 -5.85 5.50
CA SER A 320 -7.61 -5.49 6.11
C SER A 320 -8.23 -6.59 6.95
N VAL A 321 -7.68 -7.82 6.92
CA VAL A 321 -8.18 -8.95 7.69
C VAL A 321 -7.20 -9.34 8.77
N ARG A 322 -7.69 -9.44 10.00
CA ARG A 322 -7.02 -10.09 11.11
C ARG A 322 -7.97 -11.09 11.73
N LEU A 323 -7.49 -12.30 11.91
CA LEU A 323 -8.20 -13.35 12.62
C LEU A 323 -7.26 -13.87 13.72
N GLU A 324 -7.82 -14.16 14.88
CA GLU A 324 -7.08 -14.82 15.96
C GLU A 324 -7.98 -15.89 16.59
N GLY A 325 -7.42 -17.04 16.91
CA GLY A 325 -8.15 -18.14 17.53
C GLY A 325 -7.53 -19.50 17.28
N ASP A 326 -8.16 -20.55 17.81
CA ASP A 326 -7.70 -21.91 17.62
C ASP A 326 -8.03 -22.43 16.23
N ILE A 327 -7.13 -23.18 15.64
CA ILE A 327 -7.36 -23.88 14.36
C ILE A 327 -8.45 -24.95 14.56
N ALA A 328 -9.50 -24.87 13.75
CA ALA A 328 -10.52 -25.91 13.70
C ALA A 328 -10.11 -27.06 12.76
N THR A 329 -9.69 -26.71 11.56
CA THR A 329 -9.21 -27.67 10.55
C THR A 329 -8.00 -27.11 9.81
N ILE A 330 -7.14 -27.99 9.33
CA ILE A 330 -6.01 -27.62 8.51
C ILE A 330 -5.86 -28.62 7.36
N GLY A 331 -5.65 -28.09 6.16
CA GLY A 331 -5.33 -28.83 4.94
C GLY A 331 -3.95 -28.44 4.38
N SER A 332 -3.65 -28.88 3.16
CA SER A 332 -2.37 -28.60 2.53
C SER A 332 -2.13 -27.11 2.22
N ASN A 333 -3.19 -26.36 1.99
CA ASN A 333 -3.14 -24.96 1.55
C ASN A 333 -4.28 -24.10 2.12
N ALA A 334 -5.01 -24.59 3.10
CA ALA A 334 -6.08 -23.86 3.74
C ALA A 334 -6.26 -24.28 5.20
N LEU A 335 -6.71 -23.35 6.04
CA LEU A 335 -7.12 -23.63 7.42
C LEU A 335 -8.42 -22.88 7.74
N THR A 336 -9.08 -23.33 8.81
CA THR A 336 -10.26 -22.66 9.38
C THR A 336 -10.02 -22.41 10.86
N ILE A 337 -10.67 -21.37 11.40
CA ILE A 337 -10.56 -20.98 12.81
C ILE A 337 -11.87 -21.36 13.53
N ALA A 338 -11.73 -21.98 14.69
CA ALA A 338 -12.86 -22.37 15.53
C ALA A 338 -13.57 -21.11 16.05
N GLY A 339 -14.90 -21.08 15.91
CA GLY A 339 -15.71 -19.91 16.25
C GLY A 339 -15.96 -18.94 15.08
N LEU A 340 -15.29 -19.12 13.94
CA LEU A 340 -15.52 -18.34 12.71
C LEU A 340 -16.10 -19.24 11.60
N PRO A 341 -17.38 -19.60 11.68
CA PRO A 341 -17.97 -20.56 10.76
C PRO A 341 -18.00 -20.03 9.33
N GLY A 342 -17.61 -20.88 8.37
CA GLY A 342 -17.60 -20.54 6.96
C GLY A 342 -16.36 -19.76 6.49
N VAL A 343 -15.55 -19.21 7.38
CA VAL A 343 -14.33 -18.50 7.01
C VAL A 343 -13.23 -19.50 6.63
N THR A 344 -12.70 -19.37 5.42
CA THR A 344 -11.58 -20.16 4.93
C THR A 344 -10.36 -19.27 4.75
N VAL A 345 -9.26 -19.64 5.38
CA VAL A 345 -7.95 -18.98 5.25
C VAL A 345 -7.08 -19.79 4.29
N HIS A 346 -6.77 -19.21 3.14
CA HIS A 346 -5.86 -19.81 2.16
C HIS A 346 -4.42 -19.45 2.49
N VAL A 347 -3.58 -20.47 2.54
CA VAL A 347 -2.14 -20.37 2.76
C VAL A 347 -1.44 -20.80 1.47
N ASN A 348 -0.45 -20.04 1.02
CA ASN A 348 0.30 -20.31 -0.20
C ASN A 348 1.80 -20.07 0.00
N SER A 349 2.60 -20.24 -1.05
CA SER A 349 4.05 -20.06 -1.00
C SER A 349 4.51 -18.64 -0.62
N GLN A 350 3.61 -17.66 -0.63
CA GLN A 350 3.89 -16.26 -0.26
C GLN A 350 3.44 -15.92 1.16
N THR A 351 2.77 -16.85 1.84
CA THR A 351 2.36 -16.68 3.24
C THR A 351 3.58 -16.81 4.15
N GLU A 352 3.87 -15.79 4.94
CA GLU A 352 4.89 -15.87 5.97
C GLU A 352 4.38 -16.70 7.16
N LEU A 353 5.13 -17.73 7.52
CA LEU A 353 4.80 -18.58 8.67
C LEU A 353 5.80 -18.30 9.80
N ARG A 354 5.31 -17.92 10.98
CA ARG A 354 6.12 -17.62 12.15
C ARG A 354 5.82 -18.54 13.33
N GLY A 355 6.86 -18.96 14.00
CA GLY A 355 6.76 -19.86 15.15
C GLY A 355 6.67 -21.33 14.74
N SER A 356 6.21 -21.67 13.56
CA SER A 356 6.12 -23.05 13.05
C SER A 356 6.04 -23.07 11.51
N SER A 357 6.26 -24.26 10.92
CA SER A 357 5.88 -24.52 9.52
C SER A 357 4.43 -25.00 9.45
N LEU A 358 3.75 -24.82 8.29
CA LEU A 358 2.35 -25.25 8.13
C LEU A 358 2.15 -26.73 8.49
N GLY A 359 3.12 -27.59 8.18
CA GLY A 359 3.06 -29.02 8.49
C GLY A 359 3.19 -29.36 9.99
N ASN A 360 3.59 -28.42 10.81
CA ASN A 360 3.73 -28.59 12.27
C ASN A 360 2.59 -27.93 13.05
N ILE A 361 1.76 -27.11 12.38
CA ILE A 361 0.58 -26.53 12.96
C ILE A 361 -0.54 -27.56 12.95
N LEU A 362 -1.22 -27.74 14.08
CA LEU A 362 -2.25 -28.78 14.28
C LEU A 362 -3.61 -28.14 14.64
N PRO A 363 -4.72 -28.85 14.41
CA PRO A 363 -6.00 -28.45 15.00
C PRO A 363 -5.90 -28.28 16.51
N GLY A 364 -6.40 -27.17 17.03
CA GLY A 364 -6.29 -26.76 18.43
C GLY A 364 -5.11 -25.82 18.74
N ASP A 365 -4.17 -25.66 17.83
CA ASP A 365 -3.15 -24.62 17.99
C ASP A 365 -3.76 -23.23 17.84
N HIS A 366 -3.32 -22.31 18.69
CA HIS A 366 -3.72 -20.91 18.64
C HIS A 366 -2.89 -20.14 17.64
N VAL A 367 -3.54 -19.41 16.73
CA VAL A 367 -2.87 -18.66 15.66
C VAL A 367 -3.46 -17.28 15.50
N ARG A 368 -2.61 -16.33 15.08
CA ARG A 368 -3.03 -15.07 14.51
C ARG A 368 -2.75 -15.07 13.02
N VAL A 369 -3.75 -14.73 12.23
CA VAL A 369 -3.68 -14.60 10.78
C VAL A 369 -3.81 -13.14 10.41
N ARG A 370 -2.91 -12.65 9.56
CA ARG A 370 -3.05 -11.44 8.78
C ARG A 370 -3.29 -11.79 7.33
N GLY A 371 -4.14 -11.03 6.66
CA GLY A 371 -4.42 -11.34 5.28
C GLY A 371 -5.31 -10.34 4.58
N ARG A 372 -5.71 -10.73 3.38
CA ARG A 372 -6.56 -9.95 2.48
C ARG A 372 -7.80 -10.75 2.13
N ILE A 373 -8.89 -10.04 1.91
CA ILE A 373 -10.13 -10.64 1.44
C ILE A 373 -9.93 -11.29 0.08
N ASN A 374 -10.49 -12.48 -0.08
CA ASN A 374 -10.54 -13.26 -1.32
C ASN A 374 -11.97 -13.76 -1.58
N GLY A 375 -12.94 -12.87 -1.49
CA GLY A 375 -14.37 -13.18 -1.58
C GLY A 375 -15.10 -12.99 -0.26
N ALA A 376 -16.37 -13.36 -0.21
CA ALA A 376 -17.24 -13.02 0.92
C ALA A 376 -16.84 -13.70 2.25
N THR A 377 -16.25 -14.90 2.20
CA THR A 377 -15.94 -15.73 3.38
C THR A 377 -14.54 -16.31 3.32
N SER A 378 -13.66 -15.72 2.50
CA SER A 378 -12.35 -16.28 2.17
C SER A 378 -11.26 -15.24 2.34
N VAL A 379 -10.11 -15.65 2.85
CA VAL A 379 -8.95 -14.82 3.14
C VAL A 379 -7.72 -15.44 2.51
N ILE A 380 -6.88 -14.65 1.84
CA ILE A 380 -5.50 -15.03 1.52
C ILE A 380 -4.63 -14.57 2.66
N ALA A 381 -4.02 -15.51 3.39
CA ALA A 381 -3.09 -15.17 4.46
C ALA A 381 -1.78 -14.61 3.88
N THR A 382 -1.38 -13.45 4.35
CA THR A 382 -0.04 -12.90 4.13
C THR A 382 0.91 -13.37 5.21
N ARG A 383 0.37 -13.58 6.44
CA ARG A 383 1.13 -14.08 7.58
C ARG A 383 0.26 -14.94 8.50
N VAL A 384 0.85 -15.99 9.04
CA VAL A 384 0.27 -16.81 10.12
C VAL A 384 1.32 -16.91 11.23
N ASP A 385 0.99 -16.39 12.40
CA ASP A 385 1.81 -16.44 13.61
C ASP A 385 1.24 -17.49 14.57
N GLN A 386 2.02 -18.51 14.94
CA GLN A 386 1.64 -19.40 16.04
C GLN A 386 1.79 -18.63 17.38
N ARG A 387 0.75 -18.70 18.20
CA ARG A 387 0.64 -17.98 19.47
C ARG A 387 0.57 -18.98 20.64
N SER A 388 0.74 -18.46 21.85
CA SER A 388 0.43 -19.25 23.06
C SER A 388 -1.07 -19.55 23.09
N ALA A 389 -1.43 -20.71 23.62
CA ALA A 389 -2.83 -21.11 23.76
C ALA A 389 -3.61 -20.07 24.58
N ASP A 390 -4.73 -19.61 24.01
CA ASP A 390 -5.63 -18.65 24.61
C ASP A 390 -7.09 -18.99 24.23
N ARG A 391 -8.08 -18.27 24.78
CA ARG A 391 -9.49 -18.36 24.42
C ARG A 391 -9.96 -17.22 23.54
N ASP A 392 -9.07 -16.24 23.34
CA ASP A 392 -9.36 -15.05 22.56
C ASP A 392 -9.73 -15.40 21.12
N LEU A 393 -10.71 -14.70 20.61
CA LEU A 393 -11.17 -14.78 19.23
C LEU A 393 -11.28 -13.38 18.69
N ASP A 394 -10.43 -13.04 17.69
CA ASP A 394 -10.52 -11.79 16.96
C ASP A 394 -11.08 -12.05 15.55
N LEU A 395 -11.96 -11.17 15.12
CA LEU A 395 -12.45 -11.09 13.76
C LEU A 395 -12.41 -9.64 13.29
N GLN A 396 -11.46 -9.32 12.42
CA GLN A 396 -11.36 -8.01 11.77
C GLN A 396 -11.57 -8.15 10.29
N GLY A 397 -12.40 -7.28 9.73
CA GLY A 397 -12.66 -7.19 8.31
C GLY A 397 -13.66 -6.10 7.98
N PRO A 398 -13.88 -5.79 6.69
CA PRO A 398 -14.92 -4.86 6.29
C PRO A 398 -16.31 -5.45 6.55
N VAL A 399 -17.17 -4.60 7.06
CA VAL A 399 -18.58 -4.92 7.30
C VAL A 399 -19.29 -5.15 5.98
N GLN A 400 -19.91 -6.30 5.81
CA GLN A 400 -20.64 -6.69 4.61
C GLN A 400 -22.12 -6.28 4.67
N SER A 401 -22.72 -6.35 5.86
CA SER A 401 -24.09 -5.89 6.10
C SER A 401 -24.30 -5.51 7.56
N ILE A 402 -25.32 -4.69 7.81
CA ILE A 402 -25.75 -4.23 9.13
C ILE A 402 -27.25 -4.46 9.23
N THR A 403 -27.69 -5.16 10.27
CA THR A 403 -29.11 -5.40 10.53
C THR A 403 -29.40 -5.19 12.03
N GLY A 404 -30.01 -4.06 12.37
CA GLY A 404 -30.20 -3.71 13.78
C GLY A 404 -28.84 -3.53 14.47
N ASN A 405 -28.55 -4.38 15.46
CA ASN A 405 -27.27 -4.42 16.17
C ASN A 405 -26.32 -5.51 15.65
N ASP A 406 -26.66 -6.20 14.57
CA ASP A 406 -25.86 -7.28 14.03
C ASP A 406 -25.01 -6.79 12.87
N LEU A 407 -23.76 -7.21 12.85
CA LEU A 407 -22.80 -6.99 11.77
C LEU A 407 -22.52 -8.32 11.07
N VAL A 408 -22.27 -8.29 9.76
CA VAL A 408 -21.68 -9.42 9.05
C VAL A 408 -20.28 -9.05 8.59
N ILE A 409 -19.29 -9.83 9.02
CA ILE A 409 -17.86 -9.68 8.68
C ILE A 409 -17.37 -11.03 8.19
N LEU A 410 -16.83 -11.10 6.96
CA LEU A 410 -16.39 -12.37 6.33
C LEU A 410 -17.45 -13.48 6.38
N GLY A 411 -18.73 -13.12 6.23
CA GLY A 411 -19.84 -14.05 6.31
C GLY A 411 -20.23 -14.51 7.73
N VAL A 412 -19.47 -14.07 8.74
CA VAL A 412 -19.78 -14.34 10.15
C VAL A 412 -20.77 -13.30 10.65
N SER A 413 -21.90 -13.76 11.20
CA SER A 413 -22.84 -12.88 11.90
C SER A 413 -22.33 -12.60 13.32
N VAL A 414 -22.13 -11.34 13.63
CA VAL A 414 -21.68 -10.82 14.91
C VAL A 414 -22.86 -10.16 15.60
N ASP A 415 -23.44 -10.84 16.60
CA ASP A 415 -24.43 -10.25 17.49
C ASP A 415 -23.72 -9.37 18.52
N THR A 416 -23.86 -8.05 18.39
CA THR A 416 -23.25 -7.11 19.31
C THR A 416 -24.08 -6.85 20.57
N SER A 417 -25.16 -7.61 20.82
CA SER A 417 -26.01 -7.38 21.99
C SER A 417 -25.28 -7.57 23.33
N SER A 418 -24.29 -8.45 23.36
CA SER A 418 -23.40 -8.69 24.50
C SER A 418 -22.21 -7.75 24.57
N VAL A 419 -21.88 -7.02 23.51
CA VAL A 419 -20.74 -6.11 23.47
C VAL A 419 -20.93 -4.95 24.45
N THR A 420 -19.98 -4.79 25.35
CA THR A 420 -19.97 -3.75 26.37
C THR A 420 -18.98 -2.64 26.10
N HIS A 421 -17.99 -2.91 25.24
CA HIS A 421 -16.93 -1.96 24.93
C HIS A 421 -16.95 -1.64 23.42
N PHE A 422 -17.11 -0.34 23.13
CA PHE A 422 -17.06 0.16 21.75
C PHE A 422 -16.01 1.23 21.65
N GLU A 423 -15.21 1.20 20.58
CA GLU A 423 -14.15 2.16 20.32
C GLU A 423 -14.31 2.80 18.93
N SER A 424 -13.98 4.08 18.88
CA SER A 424 -13.86 4.83 17.62
C SER A 424 -12.53 4.53 16.94
N VAL A 425 -12.37 4.97 15.68
CA VAL A 425 -11.11 4.90 14.91
C VAL A 425 -9.91 5.48 15.67
N SER A 426 -10.12 6.44 16.58
CA SER A 426 -9.06 7.03 17.40
C SER A 426 -8.76 6.25 18.69
N GLY A 427 -9.38 5.07 18.91
CA GLY A 427 -9.26 4.31 20.14
C GLY A 427 -10.00 4.92 21.34
N SER A 428 -10.89 5.89 21.10
CA SER A 428 -11.67 6.52 22.16
C SER A 428 -12.92 5.70 22.41
N SER A 429 -13.20 5.42 23.71
CA SER A 429 -14.42 4.72 24.10
C SER A 429 -15.68 5.47 23.68
N MET A 430 -16.65 4.76 23.14
CA MET A 430 -17.92 5.29 22.70
C MET A 430 -19.08 4.38 23.13
N ASN A 431 -20.32 4.88 23.06
CA ASN A 431 -21.48 4.06 23.30
C ASN A 431 -21.96 3.38 22.00
N ARG A 432 -22.77 2.32 22.16
CA ARG A 432 -23.35 1.56 21.04
C ARG A 432 -24.07 2.44 20.02
N ALA A 433 -24.85 3.41 20.46
CA ALA A 433 -25.63 4.26 19.55
C ALA A 433 -24.71 5.09 18.64
N ASN A 434 -23.62 5.62 19.19
CA ASN A 434 -22.64 6.37 18.42
C ASN A 434 -21.87 5.43 17.46
N PHE A 435 -21.48 4.23 17.92
CA PHE A 435 -20.83 3.24 17.06
C PHE A 435 -21.69 2.92 15.83
N PHE A 436 -22.98 2.60 16.02
CA PHE A 436 -23.89 2.33 14.91
C PHE A 436 -24.29 3.58 14.10
N ALA A 437 -24.07 4.76 14.63
CA ALA A 437 -24.19 6.01 13.85
C ALA A 437 -23.01 6.23 12.91
N GLU A 438 -21.85 5.68 13.21
CA GLU A 438 -20.61 5.83 12.43
C GLU A 438 -20.33 4.65 11.50
N VAL A 439 -20.56 3.41 11.95
CA VAL A 439 -20.31 2.20 11.14
C VAL A 439 -21.16 2.17 9.87
N ARG A 440 -20.56 1.77 8.75
CA ARG A 440 -21.18 1.62 7.42
C ARG A 440 -20.77 0.28 6.80
N VAL A 441 -21.47 -0.13 5.77
CA VAL A 441 -20.99 -1.20 4.89
C VAL A 441 -19.63 -0.78 4.32
N ASN A 442 -18.66 -1.68 4.35
CA ASN A 442 -17.24 -1.50 4.06
C ASN A 442 -16.43 -0.74 5.13
N SER A 443 -17.01 -0.27 6.24
CA SER A 443 -16.19 0.13 7.39
C SER A 443 -15.36 -1.06 7.86
N LEU A 444 -14.09 -0.84 8.17
CA LEU A 444 -13.26 -1.84 8.80
C LEU A 444 -13.63 -1.89 10.29
N VAL A 445 -14.02 -3.07 10.74
CA VAL A 445 -14.41 -3.31 12.14
C VAL A 445 -13.65 -4.51 12.65
N LYS A 446 -13.12 -4.39 13.85
CA LYS A 446 -12.56 -5.49 14.61
C LYS A 446 -13.49 -5.79 15.78
N VAL A 447 -13.85 -7.05 15.92
CA VAL A 447 -14.58 -7.57 17.09
C VAL A 447 -13.70 -8.56 17.82
N LYS A 448 -13.72 -8.46 19.14
CA LYS A 448 -13.04 -9.39 20.05
C LYS A 448 -14.07 -10.10 20.92
N GLY A 449 -13.78 -11.32 21.27
CA GLY A 449 -14.60 -12.11 22.14
C GLY A 449 -13.89 -13.38 22.57
N GLU A 450 -14.60 -14.17 23.34
CA GLU A 450 -14.12 -15.46 23.81
C GLU A 450 -14.97 -16.59 23.24
N ARG A 451 -14.30 -17.70 22.93
CA ARG A 451 -14.97 -18.93 22.53
C ARG A 451 -15.26 -19.82 23.74
N ASN A 452 -16.52 -20.09 24.00
CA ASN A 452 -16.96 -21.03 25.02
C ASN A 452 -17.65 -22.24 24.36
N GLY A 453 -16.89 -23.28 24.12
CA GLY A 453 -17.34 -24.42 23.33
C GLY A 453 -17.59 -24.07 21.87
N VAL A 454 -18.84 -24.12 21.43
CA VAL A 454 -19.26 -23.74 20.06
C VAL A 454 -19.84 -22.31 19.99
N VAL A 455 -20.05 -21.68 21.13
CA VAL A 455 -20.61 -20.33 21.22
C VAL A 455 -19.48 -19.31 21.31
N VAL A 456 -19.59 -18.22 20.57
CA VAL A 456 -18.73 -17.05 20.68
C VAL A 456 -19.52 -15.96 21.39
N VAL A 457 -18.89 -15.37 22.42
CA VAL A 457 -19.42 -14.21 23.12
C VAL A 457 -18.54 -13.02 22.75
N TRP A 458 -19.08 -12.09 22.01
CA TRP A 458 -18.40 -10.86 21.63
C TRP A 458 -18.54 -9.85 22.77
N ASP A 459 -17.45 -9.22 23.16
CA ASP A 459 -17.38 -8.26 24.27
C ASP A 459 -16.84 -6.88 23.87
N GLU A 460 -16.12 -6.79 22.76
CA GLU A 460 -15.56 -5.56 22.26
C GLU A 460 -15.79 -5.39 20.74
N ALA A 461 -16.06 -4.16 20.29
CA ALA A 461 -16.14 -3.79 18.88
C ALA A 461 -15.45 -2.45 18.63
N GLU A 462 -14.46 -2.46 17.75
CA GLU A 462 -13.61 -1.32 17.43
C GLU A 462 -13.84 -0.91 15.97
N LEU A 463 -14.03 0.39 15.72
CA LEU A 463 -13.92 0.94 14.37
C LEU A 463 -12.44 1.07 14.02
N GLU A 464 -12.06 0.39 12.97
CA GLU A 464 -10.73 0.48 12.36
C GLU A 464 -10.89 1.16 10.99
N ASP A 465 -9.96 1.95 10.51
CA ASP A 465 -10.17 2.61 9.20
C ASP A 465 -8.91 2.59 8.30
#